data_c6560329f93ab8bf5b999fadc9bb7d3d
#
_entry.id   c6560329f93ab8bf5b999fadc9bb7d3d
#
_cell.length_a   1.000
_cell.length_b   1.000
_cell.length_c   1.000
_cell.angle_alpha   90.00
_cell.angle_beta   90.00
_cell.angle_gamma   90.00
#
_symmetry.space_group_name_H-M   'P 1'
#
loop_
_entity.id
_entity.type
_entity.pdbx_description
1 polymer ?
#
loop_
_entity_poly.entity_id
_entity_poly.type
_entity_poly.pdbx_seq_one_letter_code
_entity_poly.pdbx_strand_id
1 'polypeptide(L)'
;MFLPQCFVYASDTEITDKIEQQMLEKIDMSEIEKYSKDYLPDRLSFSDIVDAILAGDQKAGEKICEYIYELFFYEIAALKPVIINVLCYTILFMVFSRLIFWRQDYVYNVSFLFMYASVISMLMASFFVLSDVAKGCIDVLLTYLTALVPAYATVLLASGKGFSASGFYMLAFVLIYVVEWLIKLVLIPGIHLFLVLEVLNHVSSEKKLEKLAEFIESAVTKIMKASIKIVAGIGIVQAMIAPAKDKISESLILKSFQAIPGVGRLGQGAGEIMLGCAMLIKNSVGMAAIIVLFFIVLTPLVKTLIFSLMYRLLSAVLQPVSDNRIVEGIDAVARAGNLYYIVIRDASILFFIVIAIVCASTSFMGG
;
A
#
# COMPACT_ATOMS: atom_id res chain seq x y z
N MET A 1 -11.33 41.91 -42.02
CA MET A 1 -10.92 40.59 -42.53
C MET A 1 -10.19 39.86 -41.43
N PHE A 2 -10.93 39.52 -40.35
CA PHE A 2 -10.46 38.77 -39.18
C PHE A 2 -11.66 37.97 -38.67
N LEU A 3 -11.73 36.72 -39.00
CA LEU A 3 -12.48 35.66 -38.32
C LEU A 3 -12.55 34.43 -39.24
N PRO A 4 -11.70 33.44 -39.09
CA PRO A 4 -12.16 32.07 -38.94
C PRO A 4 -11.32 31.17 -38.02
N GLN A 5 -10.52 31.69 -37.06
CA GLN A 5 -9.69 30.80 -36.21
C GLN A 5 -10.37 30.30 -34.94
N CYS A 6 -11.44 30.94 -34.46
CA CYS A 6 -12.16 30.48 -33.26
C CYS A 6 -13.10 29.28 -33.50
N PHE A 7 -13.57 29.04 -34.71
CA PHE A 7 -14.52 27.96 -34.99
C PHE A 7 -13.85 26.56 -35.10
N VAL A 8 -12.57 26.52 -35.51
CA VAL A 8 -11.82 25.25 -35.63
C VAL A 8 -11.45 24.71 -34.26
N TYR A 9 -11.10 25.57 -33.30
CA TYR A 9 -10.72 25.13 -31.94
C TYR A 9 -11.90 24.55 -31.11
N ALA A 10 -13.10 25.12 -31.27
CA ALA A 10 -14.29 24.61 -30.54
C ALA A 10 -14.79 23.26 -31.09
N SER A 11 -14.63 23.02 -32.40
CA SER A 11 -14.99 21.76 -33.04
C SER A 11 -14.05 20.60 -32.64
N ASP A 12 -12.75 20.89 -32.51
CA ASP A 12 -11.78 19.87 -32.13
C ASP A 12 -11.93 19.41 -30.67
N THR A 13 -12.28 20.33 -29.75
CA THR A 13 -12.51 20.00 -28.34
C THR A 13 -13.75 19.11 -28.15
N GLU A 14 -14.86 19.44 -28.84
CA GLU A 14 -16.10 18.65 -28.73
C GLU A 14 -15.97 17.24 -29.34
N ILE A 15 -15.15 17.10 -30.41
CA ILE A 15 -14.84 15.78 -30.98
C ILE A 15 -13.92 14.99 -30.08
N THR A 16 -12.94 15.64 -29.47
CA THR A 16 -12.01 15.01 -28.51
C THR A 16 -12.74 14.48 -27.29
N ASP A 17 -13.62 15.28 -26.68
CA ASP A 17 -14.44 14.91 -25.54
C ASP A 17 -15.35 13.70 -25.81
N LYS A 18 -15.98 13.69 -27.03
CA LYS A 18 -16.82 12.54 -27.45
C LYS A 18 -16.02 11.25 -27.64
N ILE A 19 -14.83 11.35 -28.24
CA ILE A 19 -13.95 10.18 -28.44
C ILE A 19 -13.46 9.65 -27.08
N GLU A 20 -13.10 10.55 -26.16
CA GLU A 20 -12.65 10.23 -24.83
C GLU A 20 -13.74 9.48 -24.03
N GLN A 21 -14.99 9.99 -24.04
CA GLN A 21 -16.13 9.31 -23.41
C GLN A 21 -16.41 7.93 -24.01
N GLN A 22 -16.39 7.80 -25.33
CA GLN A 22 -16.60 6.51 -26.01
C GLN A 22 -15.47 5.50 -25.74
N MET A 23 -14.25 5.97 -25.49
CA MET A 23 -13.13 5.11 -25.10
C MET A 23 -13.25 4.68 -23.65
N LEU A 24 -13.64 5.57 -22.73
CA LEU A 24 -13.89 5.24 -21.33
C LEU A 24 -15.00 4.21 -21.16
N GLU A 25 -16.11 4.33 -21.91
CA GLU A 25 -17.21 3.37 -21.91
C GLU A 25 -16.81 1.95 -22.36
N LYS A 26 -15.76 1.82 -23.19
CA LYS A 26 -15.25 0.52 -23.66
C LYS A 26 -14.29 -0.15 -22.70
N ILE A 27 -13.80 0.56 -21.69
CA ILE A 27 -12.89 0.03 -20.68
C ILE A 27 -13.75 -0.49 -19.52
N ASP A 28 -13.72 -1.79 -19.29
CA ASP A 28 -14.44 -2.39 -18.17
C ASP A 28 -13.70 -2.06 -16.84
N MET A 29 -14.17 -1.02 -16.16
CA MET A 29 -13.67 -0.59 -14.85
C MET A 29 -14.52 -1.16 -13.69
N SER A 30 -15.56 -1.93 -14.00
CA SER A 30 -16.56 -2.39 -13.01
C SER A 30 -15.95 -3.22 -11.87
N GLU A 31 -14.96 -4.06 -12.17
CA GLU A 31 -14.25 -4.82 -11.15
C GLU A 31 -13.40 -3.93 -10.24
N ILE A 32 -12.69 -2.95 -10.83
CA ILE A 32 -11.87 -1.99 -10.05
C ILE A 32 -12.78 -1.18 -9.14
N GLU A 33 -13.90 -0.68 -9.66
CA GLU A 33 -14.87 0.12 -8.92
C GLU A 33 -15.49 -0.66 -7.77
N LYS A 34 -15.84 -1.92 -7.98
CA LYS A 34 -16.36 -2.81 -6.95
C LYS A 34 -15.39 -2.98 -5.78
N TYR A 35 -14.09 -3.16 -6.05
CA TYR A 35 -13.09 -3.34 -5.00
C TYR A 35 -12.60 -2.04 -4.37
N SER A 36 -12.72 -0.91 -5.06
CA SER A 36 -12.29 0.39 -4.52
C SER A 36 -13.35 1.04 -3.63
N LYS A 37 -14.64 0.75 -3.85
CA LYS A 37 -15.78 1.40 -3.19
C LYS A 37 -15.75 1.31 -1.67
N ASP A 38 -15.29 0.20 -1.11
CA ASP A 38 -15.22 -0.03 0.34
C ASP A 38 -14.06 0.71 1.03
N TYR A 39 -13.13 1.28 0.25
CA TYR A 39 -11.91 1.92 0.76
C TYR A 39 -11.84 3.41 0.45
N LEU A 40 -12.68 3.89 -0.45
CA LEU A 40 -12.78 5.30 -0.78
C LEU A 40 -13.75 6.00 0.20
N PRO A 41 -13.51 7.29 0.51
CA PRO A 41 -14.48 8.09 1.27
C PRO A 41 -15.87 8.07 0.64
N ASP A 42 -16.94 8.08 1.44
CA ASP A 42 -18.37 7.86 1.11
C ASP A 42 -18.95 8.66 -0.08
N ARG A 43 -18.14 9.42 -0.81
CA ARG A 43 -18.58 10.26 -1.94
C ARG A 43 -17.66 10.21 -3.14
N LEU A 44 -16.73 9.25 -3.22
CA LEU A 44 -15.78 9.14 -4.32
C LEU A 44 -15.86 7.73 -4.92
N SER A 45 -16.11 7.64 -6.23
CA SER A 45 -15.94 6.42 -7.01
C SER A 45 -14.61 6.45 -7.77
N PHE A 46 -14.18 5.31 -8.30
CA PHE A 46 -12.99 5.26 -9.13
C PHE A 46 -13.15 6.13 -10.39
N SER A 47 -14.33 6.09 -11.01
CA SER A 47 -14.67 6.93 -12.18
C SER A 47 -14.64 8.41 -11.85
N ASP A 48 -15.18 8.84 -10.69
CA ASP A 48 -15.12 10.24 -10.24
C ASP A 48 -13.69 10.75 -10.09
N ILE A 49 -12.76 9.88 -9.62
CA ILE A 49 -11.34 10.22 -9.51
C ILE A 49 -10.70 10.40 -10.89
N VAL A 50 -11.01 9.51 -11.85
CA VAL A 50 -10.52 9.63 -13.23
C VAL A 50 -11.01 10.94 -13.84
N ASP A 51 -12.30 11.24 -13.71
CA ASP A 51 -12.92 12.46 -14.26
C ASP A 51 -12.36 13.73 -13.59
N ALA A 52 -12.15 13.71 -12.27
CA ALA A 52 -11.55 14.84 -11.54
C ALA A 52 -10.08 15.08 -11.96
N ILE A 53 -9.33 14.04 -12.28
CA ILE A 53 -7.96 14.16 -12.79
C ILE A 53 -7.98 14.76 -14.21
N LEU A 54 -8.89 14.32 -15.07
CA LEU A 54 -9.06 14.85 -16.40
C LEU A 54 -9.48 16.33 -16.37
N ALA A 55 -10.35 16.71 -15.43
CA ALA A 55 -10.81 18.09 -15.21
C ALA A 55 -9.80 19.01 -14.50
N GLY A 56 -8.76 18.47 -13.86
CA GLY A 56 -7.72 19.24 -13.16
C GLY A 56 -8.17 19.89 -11.83
N ASP A 57 -9.12 19.29 -11.10
CA ASP A 57 -9.68 19.87 -9.85
C ASP A 57 -8.72 19.73 -8.65
N GLN A 58 -8.38 20.87 -8.00
CA GLN A 58 -7.42 20.94 -6.88
C GLN A 58 -8.03 20.73 -5.49
N LYS A 59 -9.34 20.63 -5.32
CA LYS A 59 -10.02 20.56 -4.01
C LYS A 59 -9.89 19.21 -3.28
N ALA A 60 -9.34 18.20 -3.94
CA ALA A 60 -9.18 16.87 -3.37
C ALA A 60 -8.13 16.83 -2.23
N GLY A 61 -7.10 17.68 -2.28
CA GLY A 61 -6.00 17.65 -1.31
C GLY A 61 -6.40 18.00 0.13
N GLU A 62 -7.30 18.98 0.32
CA GLU A 62 -7.76 19.39 1.65
C GLU A 62 -8.56 18.28 2.34
N LYS A 63 -9.44 17.61 1.61
CA LYS A 63 -10.25 16.49 2.13
C LYS A 63 -9.40 15.28 2.53
N ILE A 64 -8.31 15.02 1.81
CA ILE A 64 -7.38 13.94 2.13
C ILE A 64 -6.67 14.23 3.46
N CYS A 65 -6.22 15.46 3.68
CA CYS A 65 -5.57 15.84 4.95
C CYS A 65 -6.52 15.75 6.15
N GLU A 66 -7.78 16.16 5.99
CA GLU A 66 -8.82 16.05 7.02
C GLU A 66 -9.08 14.58 7.36
N TYR A 67 -9.24 13.72 6.34
CA TYR A 67 -9.42 12.26 6.54
C TYR A 67 -8.24 11.61 7.26
N ILE A 68 -6.99 11.96 6.91
CA ILE A 68 -5.80 11.44 7.60
C ILE A 68 -5.79 11.86 9.07
N TYR A 69 -6.16 13.10 9.35
CA TYR A 69 -6.22 13.62 10.71
C TYR A 69 -7.28 12.88 11.55
N GLU A 70 -8.49 12.72 11.04
CA GLU A 70 -9.55 11.98 11.71
C GLU A 70 -9.17 10.52 11.97
N LEU A 71 -8.59 9.85 10.98
CA LEU A 71 -8.11 8.48 11.08
C LEU A 71 -7.06 8.32 12.17
N PHE A 72 -6.10 9.25 12.26
CA PHE A 72 -5.04 9.21 13.26
C PHE A 72 -5.60 9.27 14.69
N PHE A 73 -6.50 10.20 14.96
CA PHE A 73 -7.12 10.34 16.28
C PHE A 73 -8.07 9.18 16.60
N TYR A 74 -8.77 8.66 15.62
CA TYR A 74 -9.63 7.49 15.78
C TYR A 74 -8.83 6.27 16.25
N GLU A 75 -7.70 5.97 15.63
CA GLU A 75 -6.86 4.83 16.00
C GLU A 75 -6.20 4.99 17.38
N ILE A 76 -5.81 6.21 17.77
CA ILE A 76 -5.35 6.48 19.14
C ILE A 76 -6.48 6.19 20.15
N ALA A 77 -7.69 6.66 19.87
CA ALA A 77 -8.83 6.46 20.75
C ALA A 77 -9.19 4.96 20.87
N ALA A 78 -9.09 4.19 19.79
CA ALA A 78 -9.32 2.76 19.78
C ALA A 78 -8.34 1.95 20.64
N LEU A 79 -7.07 2.35 20.68
CA LEU A 79 -6.03 1.69 21.50
C LEU A 79 -6.03 2.13 22.97
N LYS A 80 -6.58 3.30 23.28
CA LYS A 80 -6.59 3.88 24.63
C LYS A 80 -7.05 2.92 25.73
N PRO A 81 -8.18 2.19 25.61
CA PRO A 81 -8.64 1.30 26.67
C PRO A 81 -7.66 0.15 26.96
N VAL A 82 -7.03 -0.42 25.94
CA VAL A 82 -6.05 -1.49 26.11
C VAL A 82 -4.82 -0.98 26.84
N ILE A 83 -4.30 0.18 26.43
CA ILE A 83 -3.14 0.82 27.06
C ILE A 83 -3.41 1.17 28.52
N ILE A 84 -4.57 1.74 28.81
CA ILE A 84 -4.97 2.05 30.19
C ILE A 84 -5.07 0.78 31.02
N ASN A 85 -5.66 -0.29 30.50
CA ASN A 85 -5.77 -1.56 31.22
C ASN A 85 -4.40 -2.16 31.53
N VAL A 86 -3.49 -2.22 30.54
CA VAL A 86 -2.12 -2.73 30.78
C VAL A 86 -1.39 -1.87 31.82
N LEU A 87 -1.51 -0.54 31.73
CA LEU A 87 -0.90 0.39 32.67
C LEU A 87 -1.48 0.22 34.09
N CYS A 88 -2.80 0.12 34.24
CA CYS A 88 -3.46 -0.10 35.53
C CYS A 88 -3.05 -1.44 36.14
N TYR A 89 -3.05 -2.53 35.36
CA TYR A 89 -2.61 -3.85 35.83
C TYR A 89 -1.16 -3.83 36.31
N THR A 90 -0.28 -3.20 35.55
CA THR A 90 1.15 -3.14 35.88
C THR A 90 1.41 -2.31 37.14
N ILE A 91 0.75 -1.14 37.27
CA ILE A 91 0.87 -0.29 38.48
C ILE A 91 0.28 -0.99 39.70
N LEU A 92 -0.90 -1.60 39.57
CA LEU A 92 -1.54 -2.33 40.67
C LEU A 92 -0.66 -3.46 41.17
N PHE A 93 -0.05 -4.22 40.26
CA PHE A 93 0.89 -5.26 40.62
C PHE A 93 2.14 -4.70 41.32
N MET A 94 2.70 -3.59 40.81
CA MET A 94 3.86 -2.98 41.48
C MET A 94 3.56 -2.59 42.93
N VAL A 95 2.40 -1.97 43.15
CA VAL A 95 1.97 -1.65 44.55
C VAL A 95 1.82 -2.91 45.35
N PHE A 96 1.19 -3.94 44.81
CA PHE A 96 0.96 -5.20 45.47
C PHE A 96 2.28 -5.94 45.76
N SER A 97 3.23 -5.93 44.84
CA SER A 97 4.55 -6.57 45.00
C SER A 97 5.37 -5.95 46.12
N ARG A 98 5.28 -4.60 46.30
CA ARG A 98 5.92 -3.91 47.41
C ARG A 98 5.38 -4.32 48.78
N LEU A 99 4.10 -4.70 48.88
CA LEU A 99 3.48 -5.19 50.11
C LEU A 99 3.88 -6.62 50.45
N ILE A 100 4.12 -7.46 49.40
CA ILE A 100 4.47 -8.87 49.57
C ILE A 100 5.97 -9.07 49.81
N PHE A 101 6.84 -8.22 49.25
CA PHE A 101 8.30 -8.32 49.33
C PHE A 101 8.85 -8.49 50.78
N TRP A 102 8.06 -8.12 51.79
CA TRP A 102 8.43 -8.26 53.21
C TRP A 102 8.24 -9.67 53.78
N ARG A 103 7.68 -10.63 53.01
CA ARG A 103 7.28 -11.91 53.64
C ARG A 103 7.83 -13.19 53.02
N GLN A 104 8.00 -13.36 51.71
CA GLN A 104 8.54 -14.61 51.12
C GLN A 104 8.87 -14.44 49.62
N ASP A 105 10.10 -14.73 49.20
CA ASP A 105 10.56 -14.71 47.81
C ASP A 105 9.75 -15.64 46.85
N TYR A 106 9.30 -16.77 47.36
CA TYR A 106 8.51 -17.74 46.59
C TYR A 106 7.15 -17.16 46.14
N VAL A 107 6.45 -16.54 47.10
CA VAL A 107 5.13 -15.94 46.84
C VAL A 107 5.25 -14.78 45.80
N TYR A 108 6.31 -13.99 45.89
CA TYR A 108 6.61 -12.95 44.95
C TYR A 108 6.80 -13.53 43.53
N ASN A 109 7.64 -14.54 43.33
CA ASN A 109 7.94 -15.13 42.03
C ASN A 109 6.70 -15.76 41.36
N VAL A 110 5.87 -16.46 42.15
CA VAL A 110 4.63 -17.05 41.66
C VAL A 110 3.63 -15.96 41.25
N SER A 111 3.44 -14.92 42.06
CA SER A 111 2.55 -13.79 41.79
C SER A 111 3.02 -13.01 40.56
N PHE A 112 4.33 -12.81 40.44
CA PHE A 112 4.95 -12.21 39.27
C PHE A 112 4.64 -12.99 37.98
N LEU A 113 4.79 -14.32 38.02
CA LEU A 113 4.52 -15.17 36.84
C LEU A 113 3.06 -15.07 36.39
N PHE A 114 2.10 -15.09 37.31
CA PHE A 114 0.68 -14.93 36.97
C PHE A 114 0.38 -13.55 36.37
N MET A 115 0.94 -12.49 36.95
CA MET A 115 0.75 -11.15 36.46
C MET A 115 1.38 -10.98 35.05
N TYR A 116 2.63 -11.44 34.89
CA TYR A 116 3.32 -11.43 33.61
C TYR A 116 2.51 -12.16 32.53
N ALA A 117 2.03 -13.37 32.84
CA ALA A 117 1.20 -14.14 31.93
C ALA A 117 -0.10 -13.40 31.55
N SER A 118 -0.73 -12.70 32.49
CA SER A 118 -1.94 -11.92 32.24
C SER A 118 -1.65 -10.72 31.33
N VAL A 119 -0.59 -9.96 31.59
CA VAL A 119 -0.18 -8.82 30.75
C VAL A 119 0.19 -9.29 29.34
N ILE A 120 1.03 -10.33 29.23
CA ILE A 120 1.41 -10.90 27.93
C ILE A 120 0.18 -11.41 27.17
N SER A 121 -0.78 -12.05 27.83
CA SER A 121 -2.02 -12.51 27.18
C SER A 121 -2.80 -11.33 26.55
N MET A 122 -2.91 -10.20 27.26
CA MET A 122 -3.56 -8.99 26.73
C MET A 122 -2.79 -8.40 25.54
N LEU A 123 -1.46 -8.36 25.64
CA LEU A 123 -0.58 -7.86 24.58
C LEU A 123 -0.66 -8.74 23.33
N MET A 124 -0.64 -10.07 23.51
CA MET A 124 -0.78 -11.04 22.42
C MET A 124 -2.14 -10.94 21.73
N ALA A 125 -3.22 -10.76 22.49
CA ALA A 125 -4.55 -10.54 21.90
C ALA A 125 -4.57 -9.30 20.98
N SER A 126 -4.03 -8.17 21.43
CA SER A 126 -3.88 -6.96 20.61
C SER A 126 -3.01 -7.18 19.37
N PHE A 127 -1.92 -7.92 19.54
CA PHE A 127 -1.01 -8.24 18.44
C PHE A 127 -1.68 -9.12 17.36
N PHE A 128 -2.49 -10.11 17.75
CA PHE A 128 -3.22 -10.93 16.78
C PHE A 128 -4.24 -10.13 15.99
N VAL A 129 -4.95 -9.19 16.62
CA VAL A 129 -5.84 -8.25 15.91
C VAL A 129 -5.04 -7.46 14.87
N LEU A 130 -3.85 -6.96 15.23
CA LEU A 130 -2.98 -6.26 14.29
C LEU A 130 -2.49 -7.15 13.15
N SER A 131 -2.17 -8.42 13.46
CA SER A 131 -1.79 -9.42 12.45
C SER A 131 -2.89 -9.63 11.42
N ASP A 132 -4.14 -9.71 11.86
CA ASP A 132 -5.27 -9.90 10.95
C ASP A 132 -5.52 -8.65 10.09
N VAL A 133 -5.31 -7.45 10.64
CA VAL A 133 -5.32 -6.20 9.84
C VAL A 133 -4.22 -6.22 8.77
N ALA A 134 -3.02 -6.67 9.11
CA ALA A 134 -1.93 -6.75 8.15
C ALA A 134 -2.20 -7.77 7.04
N LYS A 135 -2.70 -8.97 7.39
CA LYS A 135 -3.11 -9.99 6.42
C LYS A 135 -4.22 -9.47 5.51
N GLY A 136 -5.27 -8.90 6.09
CA GLY A 136 -6.39 -8.33 5.34
C GLY A 136 -5.96 -7.25 4.36
N CYS A 137 -5.04 -6.36 4.77
CA CYS A 137 -4.47 -5.34 3.89
C CYS A 137 -3.76 -5.96 2.68
N ILE A 138 -2.93 -6.98 2.89
CA ILE A 138 -2.23 -7.67 1.79
C ILE A 138 -3.23 -8.39 0.86
N ASP A 139 -4.27 -9.02 1.41
CA ASP A 139 -5.32 -9.67 0.62
C ASP A 139 -6.05 -8.68 -0.27
N VAL A 140 -6.43 -7.52 0.26
CA VAL A 140 -7.09 -6.45 -0.49
C VAL A 140 -6.19 -5.89 -1.57
N LEU A 141 -4.92 -5.63 -1.26
CA LEU A 141 -3.93 -5.17 -2.23
C LEU A 141 -3.77 -6.13 -3.41
N LEU A 142 -3.66 -7.43 -3.13
CA LEU A 142 -3.53 -8.47 -4.15
C LEU A 142 -4.78 -8.56 -5.01
N THR A 143 -5.98 -8.51 -4.40
CA THR A 143 -7.26 -8.55 -5.09
C THR A 143 -7.44 -7.34 -6.00
N TYR A 144 -7.16 -6.13 -5.48
CA TYR A 144 -7.23 -4.89 -6.24
C TYR A 144 -6.30 -4.92 -7.46
N LEU A 145 -5.07 -5.39 -7.28
CA LEU A 145 -4.12 -5.50 -8.40
C LEU A 145 -4.52 -6.55 -9.42
N THR A 146 -5.08 -7.68 -8.98
CA THR A 146 -5.57 -8.72 -9.89
C THR A 146 -6.69 -8.18 -10.78
N ALA A 147 -7.54 -7.28 -10.27
CA ALA A 147 -8.56 -6.59 -11.05
C ALA A 147 -7.97 -5.47 -11.94
N LEU A 148 -7.02 -4.69 -11.40
CA LEU A 148 -6.41 -3.56 -12.08
C LEU A 148 -5.55 -3.98 -13.29
N VAL A 149 -4.80 -5.08 -13.18
CA VAL A 149 -3.81 -5.49 -14.19
C VAL A 149 -4.43 -5.72 -15.57
N PRO A 150 -5.51 -6.50 -15.76
CA PRO A 150 -6.11 -6.68 -17.08
C PRO A 150 -6.75 -5.39 -17.60
N ALA A 151 -7.46 -4.64 -16.75
CA ALA A 151 -8.10 -3.39 -17.15
C ALA A 151 -7.05 -2.35 -17.60
N TYR A 152 -5.97 -2.16 -16.85
CA TYR A 152 -4.92 -1.22 -17.23
C TYR A 152 -4.11 -1.68 -18.46
N ALA A 153 -3.92 -2.98 -18.64
CA ALA A 153 -3.28 -3.53 -19.84
C ALA A 153 -4.12 -3.23 -21.11
N THR A 154 -5.46 -3.31 -21.04
CA THR A 154 -6.32 -2.93 -22.18
C THR A 154 -6.22 -1.45 -22.53
N VAL A 155 -6.13 -0.57 -21.53
CA VAL A 155 -5.89 0.86 -21.73
C VAL A 155 -4.55 1.14 -22.43
N LEU A 156 -3.49 0.44 -22.00
CA LEU A 156 -2.17 0.53 -22.64
C LEU A 156 -2.19 0.04 -24.09
N LEU A 157 -2.89 -1.06 -24.39
CA LEU A 157 -3.06 -1.58 -25.74
C LEU A 157 -3.81 -0.58 -26.62
N ALA A 158 -4.89 0.02 -26.13
CA ALA A 158 -5.68 1.03 -26.84
C ALA A 158 -4.86 2.29 -27.17
N SER A 159 -3.86 2.63 -26.33
CA SER A 159 -2.93 3.74 -26.55
C SER A 159 -1.74 3.40 -27.45
N GLY A 160 -1.76 2.27 -28.16
CA GLY A 160 -0.67 1.85 -29.04
C GLY A 160 0.60 1.33 -28.33
N LYS A 161 0.55 1.16 -27.01
CA LYS A 161 1.71 0.77 -26.16
C LYS A 161 1.73 -0.74 -25.87
N GLY A 162 1.65 -1.56 -26.92
CA GLY A 162 1.51 -3.02 -26.80
C GLY A 162 2.67 -3.70 -26.08
N PHE A 163 3.91 -3.27 -26.26
CA PHE A 163 5.05 -3.83 -25.55
C PHE A 163 5.04 -3.43 -24.06
N SER A 164 4.73 -2.17 -23.75
CA SER A 164 4.55 -1.70 -22.38
C SER A 164 3.42 -2.44 -21.67
N ALA A 165 2.29 -2.71 -22.35
CA ALA A 165 1.17 -3.46 -21.82
C ALA A 165 1.58 -4.88 -21.42
N SER A 166 2.27 -5.60 -22.30
CA SER A 166 2.73 -6.96 -22.03
C SER A 166 3.78 -7.00 -20.91
N GLY A 167 4.70 -6.05 -20.87
CA GLY A 167 5.69 -5.92 -19.82
C GLY A 167 5.07 -5.59 -18.45
N PHE A 168 4.09 -4.71 -18.41
CA PHE A 168 3.33 -4.39 -17.19
C PHE A 168 2.59 -5.64 -16.68
N TYR A 169 1.87 -6.33 -17.55
CA TYR A 169 1.13 -7.54 -17.20
C TYR A 169 2.04 -8.59 -16.57
N MET A 170 3.19 -8.87 -17.21
CA MET A 170 4.15 -9.84 -16.72
C MET A 170 4.76 -9.44 -15.37
N LEU A 171 5.18 -8.18 -15.24
CA LEU A 171 5.82 -7.68 -14.02
C LEU A 171 4.83 -7.63 -12.85
N ALA A 172 3.60 -7.18 -13.10
CA ALA A 172 2.55 -7.14 -12.08
C ALA A 172 2.16 -8.55 -11.63
N PHE A 173 2.03 -9.51 -12.56
CA PHE A 173 1.72 -10.90 -12.23
C PHE A 173 2.81 -11.55 -11.37
N VAL A 174 4.08 -11.39 -11.75
CA VAL A 174 5.22 -11.89 -10.95
C VAL A 174 5.24 -11.24 -9.58
N LEU A 175 4.99 -9.94 -9.50
CA LEU A 175 4.95 -9.21 -8.23
C LEU A 175 3.83 -9.71 -7.32
N ILE A 176 2.61 -9.88 -7.83
CA ILE A 176 1.47 -10.44 -7.09
C ILE A 176 1.86 -11.79 -6.47
N TYR A 177 2.39 -12.70 -7.29
CA TYR A 177 2.79 -14.03 -6.84
C TYR A 177 3.91 -13.99 -5.78
N VAL A 178 4.95 -13.19 -6.01
CA VAL A 178 6.08 -13.07 -5.08
C VAL A 178 5.65 -12.44 -3.76
N VAL A 179 4.83 -11.40 -3.80
CA VAL A 179 4.32 -10.74 -2.59
C VAL A 179 3.43 -11.68 -1.80
N GLU A 180 2.52 -12.40 -2.45
CA GLU A 180 1.66 -13.37 -1.78
C GLU A 180 2.48 -14.45 -1.09
N TRP A 181 3.37 -15.13 -1.83
CA TRP A 181 4.22 -16.19 -1.29
C TRP A 181 5.13 -15.70 -0.16
N LEU A 182 5.85 -14.60 -0.39
CA LEU A 182 6.83 -14.07 0.55
C LEU A 182 6.18 -13.56 1.84
N ILE A 183 5.16 -12.73 1.72
CA ILE A 183 4.56 -12.08 2.88
C ILE A 183 3.73 -13.06 3.68
N LYS A 184 2.80 -13.79 3.04
CA LYS A 184 1.88 -14.66 3.75
C LYS A 184 2.55 -15.92 4.31
N LEU A 185 3.48 -16.52 3.56
CA LEU A 185 4.10 -17.80 3.94
C LEU A 185 5.38 -17.65 4.75
N VAL A 186 6.11 -16.54 4.60
CA VAL A 186 7.41 -16.37 5.23
C VAL A 186 7.41 -15.24 6.27
N LEU A 187 7.01 -14.03 5.87
CA LEU A 187 7.20 -12.86 6.74
C LEU A 187 6.21 -12.81 7.90
N ILE A 188 4.92 -13.04 7.65
CA ILE A 188 3.90 -13.02 8.72
C ILE A 188 4.16 -14.11 9.76
N PRO A 189 4.38 -15.39 9.40
CA PRO A 189 4.79 -16.41 10.36
C PRO A 189 6.11 -16.08 11.06
N GLY A 190 7.06 -15.48 10.34
CA GLY A 190 8.33 -15.00 10.91
C GLY A 190 8.13 -13.94 12.00
N ILE A 191 7.22 -12.99 11.82
CA ILE A 191 6.88 -11.96 12.81
C ILE A 191 6.22 -12.60 14.05
N HIS A 192 5.34 -13.59 13.86
CA HIS A 192 4.77 -14.35 14.97
C HIS A 192 5.87 -15.08 15.77
N LEU A 193 6.78 -15.76 15.04
CA LEU A 193 7.89 -16.46 15.68
C LEU A 193 8.81 -15.48 16.44
N PHE A 194 9.12 -14.33 15.85
CA PHE A 194 9.89 -13.26 16.49
C PHE A 194 9.27 -12.89 17.85
N LEU A 195 7.97 -12.59 17.88
CA LEU A 195 7.29 -12.18 19.11
C LEU A 195 7.31 -13.29 20.16
N VAL A 196 7.03 -14.54 19.77
CA VAL A 196 7.07 -15.68 20.70
C VAL A 196 8.47 -15.86 21.29
N LEU A 197 9.52 -15.77 20.48
CA LEU A 197 10.90 -15.88 20.94
C LEU A 197 11.27 -14.75 21.92
N GLU A 198 10.89 -13.52 21.64
CA GLU A 198 11.13 -12.39 22.52
C GLU A 198 10.40 -12.54 23.86
N VAL A 199 9.12 -12.91 23.85
CA VAL A 199 8.35 -13.15 25.07
C VAL A 199 8.98 -14.26 25.91
N LEU A 200 9.42 -15.36 25.29
CA LEU A 200 10.10 -16.46 25.99
C LEU A 200 11.46 -16.04 26.57
N ASN A 201 12.22 -15.20 25.85
CA ASN A 201 13.48 -14.68 26.36
C ASN A 201 13.33 -13.87 27.65
N HIS A 202 12.21 -13.15 27.81
CA HIS A 202 11.97 -12.30 28.97
C HIS A 202 11.41 -13.07 30.18
N VAL A 203 10.85 -14.27 29.96
CA VAL A 203 10.49 -15.19 31.05
C VAL A 203 11.73 -15.90 31.59
N SER A 204 12.67 -16.23 30.69
CA SER A 204 13.90 -16.96 31.09
C SER A 204 14.95 -16.00 31.66
N SER A 205 15.63 -16.39 32.71
CA SER A 205 16.78 -15.66 33.27
C SER A 205 18.01 -15.66 32.33
N GLU A 206 18.05 -16.60 31.37
CA GLU A 206 19.11 -16.70 30.36
C GLU A 206 18.54 -16.40 29.00
N LYS A 207 18.92 -15.25 28.40
CA LYS A 207 18.45 -14.77 27.06
C LYS A 207 19.03 -15.61 25.91
N LYS A 208 18.76 -16.93 25.90
CA LYS A 208 19.34 -17.88 24.92
C LYS A 208 18.83 -17.70 23.50
N LEU A 209 17.64 -17.13 23.30
CA LEU A 209 16.98 -17.00 22.00
C LEU A 209 17.10 -15.59 21.40
N GLU A 210 17.79 -14.66 22.07
CA GLU A 210 17.92 -13.27 21.67
C GLU A 210 18.50 -13.12 20.25
N LYS A 211 19.59 -13.85 19.94
CA LYS A 211 20.22 -13.82 18.62
C LYS A 211 19.31 -14.34 17.50
N LEU A 212 18.44 -15.30 17.79
CA LEU A 212 17.49 -15.81 16.81
C LEU A 212 16.37 -14.79 16.55
N ALA A 213 15.87 -14.14 17.59
CA ALA A 213 14.88 -13.07 17.44
C ALA A 213 15.45 -11.88 16.66
N GLU A 214 16.65 -11.39 16.99
CA GLU A 214 17.35 -10.34 16.23
C GLU A 214 17.56 -10.72 14.74
N PHE A 215 17.91 -11.99 14.49
CA PHE A 215 18.07 -12.49 13.12
C PHE A 215 16.76 -12.40 12.35
N ILE A 216 15.63 -12.84 12.93
CA ILE A 216 14.31 -12.78 12.26
C ILE A 216 13.89 -11.34 12.01
N GLU A 217 14.03 -10.44 12.98
CA GLU A 217 13.73 -9.00 12.83
C GLU A 217 14.54 -8.38 11.69
N SER A 218 15.85 -8.65 11.67
CA SER A 218 16.75 -8.20 10.61
C SER A 218 16.40 -8.80 9.25
N ALA A 219 16.05 -10.09 9.21
CA ALA A 219 15.69 -10.80 8.00
C ALA A 219 14.42 -10.22 7.36
N VAL A 220 13.33 -10.02 8.13
CA VAL A 220 12.09 -9.40 7.66
C VAL A 220 12.39 -8.04 7.00
N THR A 221 13.13 -7.18 7.70
CA THR A 221 13.44 -5.83 7.21
C THR A 221 14.32 -5.87 5.95
N LYS A 222 15.34 -6.74 5.91
CA LYS A 222 16.27 -6.84 4.78
C LYS A 222 15.62 -7.45 3.55
N ILE A 223 14.78 -8.46 3.72
CA ILE A 223 14.04 -9.11 2.63
C ILE A 223 13.11 -8.10 1.96
N MET A 224 12.33 -7.32 2.74
CA MET A 224 11.45 -6.31 2.17
C MET A 224 12.23 -5.24 1.40
N LYS A 225 13.31 -4.69 1.97
CA LYS A 225 14.18 -3.72 1.28
C LYS A 225 14.82 -4.29 0.02
N ALA A 226 15.22 -5.56 0.02
CA ALA A 226 15.78 -6.22 -1.15
C ALA A 226 14.72 -6.38 -2.26
N SER A 227 13.49 -6.75 -1.90
CA SER A 227 12.37 -6.87 -2.85
C SER A 227 12.10 -5.54 -3.57
N ILE A 228 12.08 -4.43 -2.85
CA ILE A 228 11.91 -3.08 -3.45
C ILE A 228 13.04 -2.79 -4.45
N LYS A 229 14.29 -3.05 -4.08
CA LYS A 229 15.44 -2.80 -4.97
C LYS A 229 15.39 -3.65 -6.24
N ILE A 230 15.00 -4.92 -6.12
CA ILE A 230 14.89 -5.85 -7.25
C ILE A 230 13.79 -5.38 -8.21
N VAL A 231 12.60 -5.09 -7.68
CA VAL A 231 11.46 -4.63 -8.49
C VAL A 231 11.76 -3.30 -9.16
N ALA A 232 12.33 -2.33 -8.42
CA ALA A 232 12.73 -1.05 -8.98
C ALA A 232 13.79 -1.24 -10.10
N GLY A 233 14.77 -2.11 -9.90
CA GLY A 233 15.80 -2.41 -10.92
C GLY A 233 15.20 -3.00 -12.19
N ILE A 234 14.31 -4.00 -12.08
CA ILE A 234 13.61 -4.61 -13.22
C ILE A 234 12.75 -3.54 -13.92
N GLY A 235 12.02 -2.73 -13.15
CA GLY A 235 11.17 -1.67 -13.68
C GLY A 235 11.95 -0.60 -14.45
N ILE A 236 13.14 -0.18 -13.97
CA ILE A 236 14.01 0.76 -14.68
C ILE A 236 14.46 0.18 -16.03
N VAL A 237 14.91 -1.07 -16.05
CA VAL A 237 15.31 -1.74 -17.30
C VAL A 237 14.13 -1.81 -18.27
N GLN A 238 12.94 -2.16 -17.80
CA GLN A 238 11.73 -2.19 -18.62
C GLN A 238 11.38 -0.79 -19.16
N ALA A 239 11.43 0.25 -18.32
CA ALA A 239 11.17 1.63 -18.70
C ALA A 239 12.14 2.15 -19.77
N MET A 240 13.35 1.65 -19.84
CA MET A 240 14.33 2.00 -20.89
C MET A 240 14.05 1.30 -22.22
N ILE A 241 13.59 0.06 -22.20
CA ILE A 241 13.40 -0.77 -23.41
C ILE A 241 12.02 -0.56 -24.04
N ALA A 242 10.97 -0.44 -23.24
CA ALA A 242 9.58 -0.39 -23.69
C ALA A 242 9.32 0.74 -24.70
N PRO A 243 9.71 2.02 -24.47
CA PRO A 243 9.42 3.11 -25.36
C PRO A 243 9.99 2.93 -26.77
N ALA A 244 11.18 2.32 -26.87
CA ALA A 244 11.82 2.11 -28.19
C ALA A 244 11.01 1.11 -29.04
N LYS A 245 10.45 0.07 -28.42
CA LYS A 245 9.62 -0.93 -29.10
C LYS A 245 8.20 -0.44 -29.37
N ASP A 246 7.62 0.33 -28.45
CA ASP A 246 6.30 0.91 -28.63
C ASP A 246 6.26 1.94 -29.79
N LYS A 247 7.31 2.76 -29.97
CA LYS A 247 7.41 3.67 -31.12
C LYS A 247 7.34 2.94 -32.47
N ILE A 248 7.93 1.76 -32.58
CA ILE A 248 7.85 0.95 -33.80
C ILE A 248 6.39 0.52 -34.05
N SER A 249 5.71 0.07 -33.00
CA SER A 249 4.30 -0.36 -33.06
C SER A 249 3.38 0.81 -33.44
N GLU A 250 3.54 1.98 -32.81
CA GLU A 250 2.78 3.19 -33.06
C GLU A 250 2.94 3.66 -34.52
N SER A 251 4.18 3.63 -35.06
CA SER A 251 4.46 3.99 -36.45
C SER A 251 3.81 3.03 -37.45
N LEU A 252 3.66 1.76 -37.08
CA LEU A 252 2.96 0.76 -37.93
C LEU A 252 1.46 1.03 -37.95
N ILE A 253 0.86 1.39 -36.83
CA ILE A 253 -0.58 1.74 -36.74
C ILE A 253 -0.86 2.95 -37.62
N LEU A 254 -0.10 4.03 -37.46
CA LEU A 254 -0.27 5.25 -38.27
C LEU A 254 -0.07 4.98 -39.79
N LYS A 255 0.92 4.18 -40.16
CA LYS A 255 1.14 3.75 -41.55
C LYS A 255 -0.02 2.95 -42.10
N SER A 256 -0.68 2.13 -41.30
CA SER A 256 -1.85 1.36 -41.69
C SER A 256 -3.02 2.27 -42.06
N PHE A 257 -3.24 3.36 -41.32
CA PHE A 257 -4.24 4.38 -41.68
C PHE A 257 -3.89 5.13 -42.98
N GLN A 258 -2.60 5.40 -43.24
CA GLN A 258 -2.13 6.05 -44.43
C GLN A 258 -2.27 5.18 -45.72
N ALA A 259 -2.27 3.85 -45.55
CA ALA A 259 -2.38 2.91 -46.67
C ALA A 259 -3.80 2.80 -47.26
N ILE A 260 -4.82 3.41 -46.63
CA ILE A 260 -6.20 3.38 -47.12
C ILE A 260 -6.36 4.42 -48.22
N PRO A 261 -6.60 4.02 -49.48
CA PRO A 261 -6.75 4.96 -50.60
C PRO A 261 -7.94 5.92 -50.40
N GLY A 262 -7.74 7.23 -50.56
CA GLY A 262 -8.77 8.25 -50.41
C GLY A 262 -9.03 8.81 -49.03
N VAL A 263 -8.51 8.19 -47.94
CA VAL A 263 -8.74 8.61 -46.55
C VAL A 263 -7.44 9.05 -45.86
N GLY A 264 -6.29 8.92 -46.54
CA GLY A 264 -4.95 9.03 -45.95
C GLY A 264 -4.66 10.32 -45.14
N ARG A 265 -5.14 11.50 -45.57
CA ARG A 265 -4.93 12.75 -44.81
C ARG A 265 -5.94 12.96 -43.68
N LEU A 266 -7.21 12.59 -43.89
CA LEU A 266 -8.27 12.68 -42.90
C LEU A 266 -8.11 11.57 -41.85
N GLY A 267 -7.69 10.37 -42.28
CA GLY A 267 -7.43 9.24 -41.39
C GLY A 267 -6.20 9.44 -40.50
N GLN A 268 -5.19 10.19 -40.97
CA GLN A 268 -4.00 10.49 -40.15
C GLN A 268 -4.35 11.41 -38.97
N GLY A 269 -5.10 12.49 -39.20
CA GLY A 269 -5.55 13.39 -38.13
C GLY A 269 -6.45 12.70 -37.12
N ALA A 270 -7.42 11.89 -37.59
CA ALA A 270 -8.28 11.11 -36.70
C ALA A 270 -7.47 10.07 -35.86
N GLY A 271 -6.47 9.41 -36.48
CA GLY A 271 -5.60 8.48 -35.79
C GLY A 271 -4.72 9.13 -34.71
N GLU A 272 -4.19 10.33 -34.98
CA GLU A 272 -3.42 11.11 -34.02
C GLU A 272 -4.28 11.58 -32.84
N ILE A 273 -5.51 12.04 -33.08
CA ILE A 273 -6.46 12.41 -32.01
C ILE A 273 -6.81 11.19 -31.16
N MET A 274 -7.14 10.04 -31.77
CA MET A 274 -7.44 8.82 -31.04
C MET A 274 -6.28 8.36 -30.14
N LEU A 275 -5.05 8.41 -30.65
CA LEU A 275 -3.87 8.05 -29.84
C LEU A 275 -3.64 9.07 -28.70
N GLY A 276 -3.88 10.37 -28.96
CA GLY A 276 -3.80 11.42 -27.96
C GLY A 276 -4.80 11.20 -26.81
N CYS A 277 -6.08 10.96 -27.15
CA CYS A 277 -7.14 10.64 -26.17
C CYS A 277 -6.79 9.37 -25.36
N ALA A 278 -6.35 8.30 -26.03
CA ALA A 278 -5.95 7.07 -25.37
C ALA A 278 -4.76 7.26 -24.42
N MET A 279 -3.83 8.16 -24.71
CA MET A 279 -2.73 8.51 -23.80
C MET A 279 -3.21 9.31 -22.58
N LEU A 280 -4.16 10.23 -22.74
CA LEU A 280 -4.77 10.96 -21.62
C LEU A 280 -5.50 10.00 -20.68
N ILE A 281 -6.37 9.15 -21.20
CA ILE A 281 -7.11 8.14 -20.44
C ILE A 281 -6.14 7.22 -19.69
N LYS A 282 -5.09 6.74 -20.37
CA LYS A 282 -4.07 5.90 -19.75
C LYS A 282 -3.43 6.57 -18.52
N ASN A 283 -3.04 7.83 -18.63
CA ASN A 283 -2.41 8.57 -17.55
C ASN A 283 -3.40 8.79 -16.40
N SER A 284 -4.65 9.15 -16.72
CA SER A 284 -5.70 9.38 -15.73
C SER A 284 -6.07 8.10 -14.97
N VAL A 285 -6.25 6.98 -15.67
CA VAL A 285 -6.52 5.68 -15.06
C VAL A 285 -5.34 5.22 -14.18
N GLY A 286 -4.11 5.42 -14.64
CA GLY A 286 -2.92 5.10 -13.85
C GLY A 286 -2.79 5.94 -12.57
N MET A 287 -3.09 7.24 -12.64
CA MET A 287 -3.10 8.12 -11.47
C MET A 287 -4.25 7.77 -10.51
N ALA A 288 -5.44 7.50 -11.02
CA ALA A 288 -6.57 7.04 -10.23
C ALA A 288 -6.26 5.73 -9.50
N ALA A 289 -5.61 4.78 -10.18
CA ALA A 289 -5.17 3.53 -9.58
C ALA A 289 -4.19 3.75 -8.41
N ILE A 290 -3.26 4.70 -8.52
CA ILE A 290 -2.34 5.08 -7.44
C ILE A 290 -3.10 5.71 -6.27
N ILE A 291 -4.08 6.58 -6.53
CA ILE A 291 -4.87 7.24 -5.48
C ILE A 291 -5.70 6.21 -4.71
N VAL A 292 -6.39 5.31 -5.40
CA VAL A 292 -7.16 4.24 -4.76
C VAL A 292 -6.25 3.32 -3.93
N LEU A 293 -5.12 2.92 -4.48
CA LEU A 293 -4.12 2.13 -3.76
C LEU A 293 -3.66 2.83 -2.47
N PHE A 294 -3.45 4.14 -2.54
CA PHE A 294 -3.10 4.96 -1.37
C PHE A 294 -4.19 4.88 -0.28
N PHE A 295 -5.47 5.03 -0.63
CA PHE A 295 -6.56 4.93 0.34
C PHE A 295 -6.70 3.52 0.94
N ILE A 296 -6.57 2.46 0.13
CA ILE A 296 -6.57 1.07 0.60
C ILE A 296 -5.54 0.85 1.71
N VAL A 297 -4.35 1.41 1.54
CA VAL A 297 -3.21 1.17 2.43
C VAL A 297 -3.20 2.12 3.62
N LEU A 298 -3.78 3.30 3.49
CA LEU A 298 -3.67 4.38 4.48
C LEU A 298 -4.14 3.94 5.88
N THR A 299 -5.31 3.34 5.98
CA THR A 299 -5.87 2.88 7.27
C THR A 299 -4.99 1.82 7.95
N PRO A 300 -4.58 0.71 7.29
CA PRO A 300 -3.68 -0.27 7.89
C PRO A 300 -2.30 0.29 8.26
N LEU A 301 -1.75 1.22 7.45
CA LEU A 301 -0.48 1.88 7.76
C LEU A 301 -0.57 2.73 9.01
N VAL A 302 -1.58 3.59 9.11
CA VAL A 302 -1.80 4.45 10.29
C VAL A 302 -2.01 3.58 11.52
N LYS A 303 -2.83 2.54 11.42
CA LYS A 303 -3.12 1.63 12.52
C LYS A 303 -1.89 0.90 13.04
N THR A 304 -1.06 0.33 12.16
CA THR A 304 0.18 -0.37 12.56
C THR A 304 1.23 0.59 13.11
N LEU A 305 1.32 1.80 12.57
CA LEU A 305 2.22 2.85 13.05
C LEU A 305 1.84 3.29 14.46
N ILE A 306 0.56 3.63 14.68
CA ILE A 306 0.04 4.08 15.98
C ILE A 306 0.19 2.98 17.01
N PHE A 307 -0.12 1.73 16.65
CA PHE A 307 0.10 0.57 17.52
C PHE A 307 1.55 0.52 18.01
N SER A 308 2.51 0.52 17.11
CA SER A 308 3.93 0.47 17.48
C SER A 308 4.35 1.65 18.37
N LEU A 309 3.94 2.87 18.01
CA LEU A 309 4.26 4.08 18.78
C LEU A 309 3.65 4.06 20.17
N MET A 310 2.38 3.66 20.30
CA MET A 310 1.67 3.62 21.59
C MET A 310 2.25 2.57 22.52
N TYR A 311 2.62 1.39 22.03
CA TYR A 311 3.27 0.37 22.87
C TYR A 311 4.70 0.75 23.24
N ARG A 312 5.46 1.44 22.37
CA ARG A 312 6.76 2.02 22.75
C ARG A 312 6.63 3.09 23.81
N LEU A 313 5.62 3.97 23.68
CA LEU A 313 5.34 4.98 24.69
C LEU A 313 4.97 4.33 26.04
N LEU A 314 4.12 3.30 26.02
CA LEU A 314 3.72 2.55 27.19
C LEU A 314 4.94 1.90 27.88
N SER A 315 5.83 1.27 27.10
CA SER A 315 7.09 0.70 27.60
C SER A 315 7.95 1.77 28.28
N ALA A 316 8.12 2.92 27.64
CA ALA A 316 8.91 4.04 28.18
C ALA A 316 8.31 4.62 29.48
N VAL A 317 6.99 4.75 29.57
CA VAL A 317 6.30 5.27 30.76
C VAL A 317 6.41 4.27 31.92
N LEU A 318 6.38 2.97 31.65
CA LEU A 318 6.47 1.91 32.67
C LEU A 318 7.92 1.62 33.10
N GLN A 319 8.91 1.99 32.30
CA GLN A 319 10.33 1.70 32.59
C GLN A 319 10.81 2.13 33.97
N PRO A 320 10.51 3.35 34.51
CA PRO A 320 10.96 3.76 35.84
C PRO A 320 10.22 3.08 36.98
N VAL A 321 9.12 2.38 36.71
CA VAL A 321 8.15 1.96 37.71
C VAL A 321 7.99 0.44 37.76
N SER A 322 8.17 -0.27 36.63
CA SER A 322 7.87 -1.69 36.47
C SER A 322 9.14 -2.56 36.43
N ASP A 323 8.95 -3.89 36.56
CA ASP A 323 10.01 -4.87 36.33
C ASP A 323 10.45 -4.85 34.85
N ASN A 324 11.75 -4.91 34.61
CA ASN A 324 12.33 -4.87 33.26
C ASN A 324 11.75 -5.93 32.32
N ARG A 325 11.41 -7.10 32.81
CA ARG A 325 10.81 -8.18 32.00
C ARG A 325 9.46 -7.81 31.41
N ILE A 326 8.66 -7.02 32.12
CA ILE A 326 7.36 -6.52 31.60
C ILE A 326 7.60 -5.46 30.58
N VAL A 327 8.49 -4.51 30.87
CA VAL A 327 8.85 -3.39 29.97
C VAL A 327 9.40 -3.93 28.64
N GLU A 328 10.33 -4.89 28.70
CA GLU A 328 10.91 -5.55 27.54
C GLU A 328 9.86 -6.37 26.76
N GLY A 329 8.92 -7.03 27.45
CA GLY A 329 7.80 -7.73 26.80
C GLY A 329 6.85 -6.79 26.06
N ILE A 330 6.56 -5.62 26.61
CA ILE A 330 5.76 -4.57 25.94
C ILE A 330 6.51 -4.01 24.71
N ASP A 331 7.82 -3.77 24.84
CA ASP A 331 8.66 -3.30 23.74
C ASP A 331 8.77 -4.35 22.61
N ALA A 332 8.83 -5.65 22.96
CA ALA A 332 8.81 -6.73 21.98
C ALA A 332 7.53 -6.70 21.11
N VAL A 333 6.36 -6.43 21.72
CA VAL A 333 5.09 -6.26 20.99
C VAL A 333 5.12 -5.02 20.13
N ALA A 334 5.69 -3.91 20.60
CA ALA A 334 5.87 -2.69 19.81
C ALA A 334 6.77 -2.93 18.59
N ARG A 335 7.88 -3.67 18.76
CA ARG A 335 8.78 -4.05 17.66
C ARG A 335 8.10 -4.96 16.65
N ALA A 336 7.33 -5.94 17.10
CA ALA A 336 6.54 -6.82 16.23
C ALA A 336 5.49 -6.03 15.43
N GLY A 337 4.82 -5.06 16.06
CA GLY A 337 3.91 -4.12 15.37
C GLY A 337 4.62 -3.27 14.31
N ASN A 338 5.84 -2.82 14.60
CA ASN A 338 6.67 -2.10 13.63
C ASN A 338 7.10 -2.96 12.44
N LEU A 339 7.30 -4.26 12.64
CA LEU A 339 7.56 -5.19 11.51
C LEU A 339 6.35 -5.29 10.58
N TYR A 340 5.12 -5.34 11.09
CA TYR A 340 3.92 -5.27 10.25
C TYR A 340 3.81 -3.94 9.49
N TYR A 341 4.09 -2.81 10.15
CA TYR A 341 4.16 -1.51 9.48
C TYR A 341 5.16 -1.52 8.32
N ILE A 342 6.36 -2.07 8.51
CA ILE A 342 7.39 -2.20 7.47
C ILE A 342 6.87 -3.07 6.32
N VAL A 343 6.25 -4.21 6.60
CA VAL A 343 5.73 -5.14 5.58
C VAL A 343 4.65 -4.47 4.74
N ILE A 344 3.64 -3.83 5.36
CA ILE A 344 2.56 -3.14 4.65
C ILE A 344 3.11 -1.97 3.83
N ARG A 345 3.93 -1.11 4.44
CA ARG A 345 4.55 0.03 3.76
C ARG A 345 5.37 -0.39 2.54
N ASP A 346 6.24 -1.37 2.72
CA ASP A 346 7.16 -1.78 1.68
C ASP A 346 6.44 -2.57 0.57
N ALA A 347 5.41 -3.36 0.90
CA ALA A 347 4.52 -3.97 -0.09
C ALA A 347 3.79 -2.91 -0.93
N SER A 348 3.26 -1.89 -0.28
CA SER A 348 2.58 -0.78 -0.97
C SER A 348 3.53 -0.03 -1.90
N ILE A 349 4.75 0.25 -1.45
CA ILE A 349 5.79 0.90 -2.27
C ILE A 349 6.10 0.05 -3.52
N LEU A 350 6.19 -1.28 -3.39
CA LEU A 350 6.40 -2.18 -4.54
C LEU A 350 5.33 -1.96 -5.62
N PHE A 351 4.06 -1.90 -5.23
CA PHE A 351 2.95 -1.72 -6.15
C PHE A 351 2.91 -0.30 -6.74
N PHE A 352 3.16 0.72 -5.92
CA PHE A 352 3.29 2.10 -6.41
C PHE A 352 4.40 2.23 -7.46
N ILE A 353 5.56 1.63 -7.22
CA ILE A 353 6.69 1.66 -8.16
C ILE A 353 6.28 1.04 -9.50
N VAL A 354 5.60 -0.11 -9.51
CA VAL A 354 5.20 -0.79 -10.75
C VAL A 354 4.25 0.09 -11.56
N ILE A 355 3.20 0.62 -10.93
CA ILE A 355 2.24 1.49 -11.62
C ILE A 355 2.94 2.78 -12.10
N ALA A 356 3.75 3.42 -11.24
CA ALA A 356 4.45 4.65 -11.57
C ALA A 356 5.44 4.48 -12.73
N ILE A 357 6.20 3.38 -12.77
CA ILE A 357 7.15 3.10 -13.86
C ILE A 357 6.39 2.98 -15.18
N VAL A 358 5.27 2.29 -15.22
CA VAL A 358 4.49 2.13 -16.45
C VAL A 358 3.86 3.46 -16.87
N CYS A 359 3.32 4.24 -15.95
CA CYS A 359 2.83 5.59 -16.23
C CYS A 359 3.94 6.49 -16.80
N ALA A 360 5.12 6.49 -16.16
CA ALA A 360 6.24 7.33 -16.56
C ALA A 360 6.86 6.91 -17.89
N SER A 361 7.11 5.62 -18.12
CA SER A 361 7.76 5.10 -19.33
C SER A 361 7.01 5.45 -20.61
N THR A 362 5.72 5.67 -20.51
CA THR A 362 4.85 5.99 -21.64
C THR A 362 4.56 7.49 -21.79
N SER A 363 4.92 8.33 -20.81
CA SER A 363 4.72 9.79 -20.83
C SER A 363 5.94 10.56 -21.33
N PHE A 364 7.14 10.01 -21.26
CA PHE A 364 8.41 10.70 -21.52
C PHE A 364 8.70 11.03 -23.01
N MET A 365 7.81 10.73 -23.95
CA MET A 365 8.03 10.92 -25.38
C MET A 365 6.95 11.72 -26.12
N GLY A 366 6.21 12.56 -25.42
CA GLY A 366 5.25 13.53 -25.98
C GLY A 366 5.81 14.96 -26.05
N GLY A 367 7.14 15.13 -26.05
CA GLY A 367 7.82 16.40 -26.21
C GLY A 367 8.60 16.44 -27.53
#